data_2e518a85568fe6e7a6188c38197afa5c
#
_entry.id   2e518a85568fe6e7a6188c38197afa5c
#
_cell.length_a   1.000
_cell.length_b   1.000
_cell.length_c   1.000
_cell.angle_alpha   90.00
_cell.angle_beta   90.00
_cell.angle_gamma   90.00
#
_symmetry.space_group_name_H-M   'P 1'
#
loop_
_entity.id
_entity.type
_entity.pdbx_description
1 polymer ?
#
loop_
_entity_poly.entity_id
_entity_poly.type
_entity_poly.pdbx_seq_one_letter_code
_entity_poly.pdbx_strand_id
1 'polypeptide(L)'
;VQAGLLHLRPDGSYVQTNKGLSGDPALVAGAMHAMQKQLTLLAADALDGVAREDRNISGLTFGVDEKTLWHLSEELDLFRQKVKDILSKVENYDRVYRLNLHLFPLSKAKEGKDENQG
;
A
#
# COMPACT_ATOMS: atom_id res chain seq x y z
N VAL A 1 -7.35 5.19 11.30
CA VAL A 1 -6.06 5.74 11.70
C VAL A 1 -5.99 5.83 13.22
N GLN A 2 -4.92 5.37 13.79
CA GLN A 2 -4.70 5.43 15.22
C GLN A 2 -4.42 6.87 15.65
N ALA A 3 -5.18 7.33 16.62
CA ALA A 3 -4.99 8.68 17.12
C ALA A 3 -3.58 8.81 17.72
N GLY A 4 -2.91 9.88 17.40
CA GLY A 4 -1.59 10.18 17.95
C GLY A 4 -0.44 9.47 17.25
N LEU A 5 -0.72 8.54 16.35
CA LEU A 5 0.34 7.82 15.64
C LEU A 5 0.53 8.31 14.22
N LEU A 6 -0.56 8.54 13.51
CA LEU A 6 -0.50 8.94 12.10
C LEU A 6 -1.39 10.15 11.86
N HIS A 7 -1.03 10.87 10.85
CA HIS A 7 -1.68 12.12 10.51
C HIS A 7 -1.75 12.20 8.99
N LEU A 8 -2.94 12.49 8.45
CA LEU A 8 -3.17 12.55 7.01
C LEU A 8 -2.75 13.90 6.47
N ARG A 9 -1.88 13.89 5.46
CA ARG A 9 -1.47 15.10 4.76
C ARG A 9 -2.41 15.40 3.61
N PRO A 10 -2.43 16.66 3.13
CA PRO A 10 -3.29 17.02 1.99
C PRO A 10 -3.00 16.22 0.73
N ASP A 11 -1.79 15.73 0.55
CA ASP A 11 -1.42 14.93 -0.63
C ASP A 11 -1.88 13.49 -0.53
N GLY A 12 -2.61 13.12 0.53
CA GLY A 12 -3.12 11.78 0.70
C GLY A 12 -2.19 10.83 1.42
N SER A 13 -0.99 11.26 1.77
CA SER A 13 -0.05 10.40 2.49
C SER A 13 -0.22 10.60 3.99
N TYR A 14 0.36 9.69 4.77
CA TYR A 14 0.33 9.74 6.23
C TYR A 14 1.71 10.03 6.75
N VAL A 15 1.76 10.73 7.89
CA VAL A 15 3.02 10.93 8.60
C VAL A 15 2.81 10.49 10.04
N GLN A 16 3.88 9.98 10.63
CA GLN A 16 3.86 9.60 12.03
C GLN A 16 3.95 10.85 12.89
N THR A 17 3.02 11.01 13.83
CA THR A 17 2.96 12.19 14.67
C THR A 17 3.42 11.94 16.09
N ASN A 18 3.38 10.70 16.55
CA ASN A 18 3.77 10.37 17.92
C ASN A 18 5.24 10.02 18.00
N LYS A 19 6.03 10.96 18.45
CA LYS A 19 7.48 10.77 18.55
C LYS A 19 7.89 9.83 19.67
N GLY A 20 6.98 9.54 20.60
CA GLY A 20 7.26 8.59 21.66
C GLY A 20 7.52 7.18 21.17
N LEU A 21 7.03 6.84 19.99
CA LEU A 21 7.27 5.52 19.42
C LEU A 21 8.52 5.46 18.55
N SER A 22 9.08 6.60 18.19
CA SER A 22 10.18 6.64 17.23
C SER A 22 11.46 6.06 17.77
N GLY A 23 11.57 5.87 19.08
CA GLY A 23 12.75 5.29 19.68
C GLY A 23 12.77 3.77 19.68
N ASP A 24 11.69 3.12 19.29
CA ASP A 24 11.60 1.65 19.27
C ASP A 24 11.20 1.17 17.89
N PRO A 25 12.19 0.76 17.08
CA PRO A 25 11.91 0.31 15.71
C PRO A 25 10.94 -0.87 15.64
N ALA A 26 11.02 -1.81 16.58
CA ALA A 26 10.14 -2.96 16.56
C ALA A 26 8.70 -2.55 16.82
N LEU A 27 8.49 -1.62 17.75
CA LEU A 27 7.15 -1.13 18.07
C LEU A 27 6.56 -0.35 16.89
N VAL A 28 7.38 0.50 16.26
CA VAL A 28 6.95 1.26 15.09
C VAL A 28 6.60 0.32 13.94
N ALA A 29 7.44 -0.68 13.69
CA ALA A 29 7.19 -1.65 12.63
C ALA A 29 5.89 -2.41 12.87
N GLY A 30 5.61 -2.79 14.12
CA GLY A 30 4.39 -3.46 14.47
C GLY A 30 3.15 -2.60 14.23
N ALA A 31 3.25 -1.32 14.58
CA ALA A 31 2.14 -0.39 14.35
C ALA A 31 1.88 -0.19 12.86
N MET A 32 2.94 -0.09 12.06
CA MET A 32 2.80 0.08 10.62
C MET A 32 2.19 -1.17 9.98
N HIS A 33 2.60 -2.34 10.45
CA HIS A 33 2.03 -3.60 9.95
C HIS A 33 0.52 -3.67 10.24
N ALA A 34 0.13 -3.34 11.45
CA ALA A 34 -1.28 -3.35 11.84
C ALA A 34 -2.09 -2.37 11.01
N MET A 35 -1.54 -1.20 10.76
CA MET A 35 -2.18 -0.19 9.92
C MET A 35 -2.37 -0.70 8.50
N GLN A 36 -1.34 -1.30 7.91
CA GLN A 36 -1.40 -1.83 6.56
C GLN A 36 -2.50 -2.88 6.45
N LYS A 37 -2.56 -3.78 7.42
CA LYS A 37 -3.56 -4.84 7.43
C LYS A 37 -4.96 -4.26 7.51
N GLN A 38 -5.16 -3.30 8.39
CA GLN A 38 -6.46 -2.66 8.56
C GLN A 38 -6.92 -1.96 7.29
N LEU A 39 -6.01 -1.24 6.63
CA LEU A 39 -6.34 -0.54 5.39
C LEU A 39 -6.64 -1.51 4.26
N THR A 40 -5.99 -2.67 4.25
CA THR A 40 -6.28 -3.71 3.27
C THR A 40 -7.69 -4.27 3.47
N LEU A 41 -8.07 -4.50 4.73
CA LEU A 41 -9.40 -5.01 5.04
C LEU A 41 -10.49 -4.01 4.67
N LEU A 42 -10.21 -2.72 4.83
CA LEU A 42 -11.15 -1.69 4.42
C LEU A 42 -11.38 -1.71 2.91
N ALA A 43 -10.35 -2.02 2.13
CA ALA A 43 -10.50 -2.16 0.69
C ALA A 43 -11.44 -3.32 0.34
N ALA A 44 -11.31 -4.43 1.07
CA ALA A 44 -12.19 -5.56 0.85
C ALA A 44 -13.64 -5.19 1.17
N ASP A 45 -13.87 -4.47 2.26
CA ASP A 45 -15.21 -4.04 2.64
C ASP A 45 -15.81 -3.06 1.63
N ALA A 46 -14.96 -2.27 0.98
CA ALA A 46 -15.42 -1.29 0.00
C ALA A 46 -16.09 -1.93 -1.21
N LEU A 47 -15.76 -3.19 -1.50
CA LEU A 47 -16.41 -3.89 -2.61
C LEU A 47 -17.91 -4.04 -2.38
N ASP A 48 -18.33 -4.16 -1.13
CA ASP A 48 -19.75 -4.31 -0.81
C ASP A 48 -20.38 -2.99 -0.37
N GLY A 49 -19.64 -2.15 0.32
CA GLY A 49 -20.20 -0.98 0.97
C GLY A 49 -20.06 0.34 0.21
N VAL A 50 -19.24 0.38 -0.83
CA VAL A 50 -19.01 1.60 -1.59
C VAL A 50 -19.56 1.43 -3.00
N ALA A 51 -20.28 2.42 -3.48
CA ALA A 51 -20.86 2.38 -4.83
C ALA A 51 -19.75 2.25 -5.87
N ARG A 52 -20.06 1.53 -6.95
CA ARG A 52 -19.06 1.26 -8.00
C ARG A 52 -18.47 2.53 -8.57
N GLU A 53 -19.26 3.56 -8.75
CA GLU A 53 -18.78 4.81 -9.33
C GLU A 53 -17.87 5.59 -8.39
N ASP A 54 -17.85 5.23 -7.12
CA ASP A 54 -17.02 5.90 -6.13
C ASP A 54 -15.74 5.14 -5.81
N ARG A 55 -15.53 3.97 -6.42
CA ARG A 55 -14.34 3.16 -6.13
C ARG A 55 -13.69 2.70 -7.42
N ASN A 56 -12.42 2.40 -7.32
CA ASN A 56 -11.67 1.83 -8.43
C ASN A 56 -10.81 0.71 -7.87
N ILE A 57 -11.31 -0.51 -7.94
CA ILE A 57 -10.60 -1.68 -7.42
C ILE A 57 -10.44 -2.67 -8.55
N SER A 58 -9.20 -2.98 -8.89
CA SER A 58 -8.88 -3.88 -9.98
C SER A 58 -7.55 -4.57 -9.70
N GLY A 59 -7.22 -5.52 -10.54
CA GLY A 59 -5.97 -6.22 -10.36
C GLY A 59 -5.64 -7.09 -11.58
N LEU A 60 -4.43 -7.64 -11.56
CA LEU A 60 -3.94 -8.55 -12.59
C LEU A 60 -3.27 -9.72 -11.89
N THR A 61 -3.51 -10.92 -12.43
CA THR A 61 -2.80 -12.11 -11.96
C THR A 61 -1.89 -12.57 -13.10
N PHE A 62 -0.61 -12.76 -12.79
CA PHE A 62 0.37 -13.01 -13.84
C PHE A 62 1.56 -13.80 -13.32
N GLY A 63 2.25 -14.48 -14.25
CA GLY A 63 3.53 -15.10 -13.97
C GLY A 63 4.64 -14.09 -14.23
N VAL A 64 5.72 -14.19 -13.46
CA VAL A 64 6.77 -13.19 -13.55
C VAL A 64 8.11 -13.82 -13.13
N ASP A 65 9.19 -13.37 -13.75
CA ASP A 65 10.53 -13.72 -13.31
C ASP A 65 11.04 -12.65 -12.35
N GLU A 66 12.17 -12.91 -11.72
CA GLU A 66 12.72 -12.04 -10.71
C GLU A 66 13.07 -10.66 -11.26
N LYS A 67 13.67 -10.64 -12.44
CA LYS A 67 14.09 -9.38 -13.05
C LYS A 67 12.90 -8.50 -13.37
N THR A 68 11.84 -9.10 -13.92
CA THR A 68 10.64 -8.36 -14.25
C THR A 68 9.93 -7.88 -12.98
N LEU A 69 9.97 -8.70 -11.92
CA LEU A 69 9.38 -8.31 -10.64
C LEU A 69 10.06 -7.06 -10.08
N TRP A 70 11.40 -6.99 -10.17
CA TRP A 70 12.14 -5.80 -9.77
C TRP A 70 11.69 -4.58 -10.55
N HIS A 71 11.52 -4.77 -11.87
CA HIS A 71 11.07 -3.68 -12.73
C HIS A 71 9.68 -3.20 -12.32
N LEU A 72 8.77 -4.13 -12.04
CA LEU A 72 7.42 -3.76 -11.60
C LEU A 72 7.44 -3.00 -10.30
N SER A 73 8.30 -3.41 -9.37
CA SER A 73 8.42 -2.70 -8.10
C SER A 73 8.88 -1.26 -8.28
N GLU A 74 9.83 -1.05 -9.20
CA GLU A 74 10.30 0.30 -9.52
C GLU A 74 9.18 1.13 -10.13
N GLU A 75 8.38 0.53 -11.00
CA GLU A 75 7.26 1.23 -11.63
C GLU A 75 6.21 1.62 -10.59
N LEU A 76 5.98 0.78 -9.60
CA LEU A 76 5.04 1.11 -8.54
C LEU A 76 5.54 2.28 -7.70
N ASP A 77 6.84 2.34 -7.44
CA ASP A 77 7.42 3.46 -6.71
C ASP A 77 7.25 4.76 -7.50
N LEU A 78 7.46 4.71 -8.80
CA LEU A 78 7.28 5.87 -9.66
C LEU A 78 5.82 6.31 -9.70
N PHE A 79 4.92 5.36 -9.76
CA PHE A 79 3.49 5.66 -9.76
C PHE A 79 3.08 6.33 -8.44
N ARG A 80 3.58 5.82 -7.31
CA ARG A 80 3.28 6.40 -6.01
C ARG A 80 3.76 7.84 -5.94
N GLN A 81 4.97 8.10 -6.47
CA GLN A 81 5.51 9.45 -6.50
C GLN A 81 4.66 10.37 -7.38
N LYS A 82 4.22 9.86 -8.52
CA LYS A 82 3.37 10.62 -9.43
C LYS A 82 2.06 11.01 -8.75
N VAL A 83 1.46 10.08 -8.02
CA VAL A 83 0.24 10.35 -7.28
C VAL A 83 0.47 11.45 -6.25
N LYS A 84 1.58 11.38 -5.51
CA LYS A 84 1.90 12.40 -4.53
C LYS A 84 2.04 13.78 -5.18
N ASP A 85 2.66 13.84 -6.36
CA ASP A 85 2.83 15.09 -7.07
C ASP A 85 1.48 15.67 -7.49
N ILE A 86 0.58 14.83 -7.95
CA ILE A 86 -0.77 15.27 -8.32
C ILE A 86 -1.49 15.80 -7.09
N LEU A 87 -1.41 15.07 -5.97
CA LEU A 87 -2.13 15.43 -4.75
C LEU A 87 -1.56 16.66 -4.07
N SER A 88 -0.28 16.97 -4.29
CA SER A 88 0.34 18.13 -3.66
C SER A 88 -0.30 19.45 -4.09
N LYS A 89 -1.07 19.43 -5.17
CA LYS A 89 -1.73 20.63 -5.68
C LYS A 89 -3.15 20.79 -5.16
N VAL A 90 -3.63 19.83 -4.37
CA VAL A 90 -4.97 19.92 -3.80
C VAL A 90 -4.95 20.88 -2.62
N GLU A 91 -5.76 21.92 -2.69
CA GLU A 91 -5.83 22.92 -1.61
C GLU A 91 -6.97 22.64 -0.65
N ASN A 92 -8.09 22.18 -1.19
CA ASN A 92 -9.26 21.82 -0.38
C ASN A 92 -9.73 20.45 -0.83
N TYR A 93 -10.20 19.64 0.11
CA TYR A 93 -10.71 18.33 -0.28
C TYR A 93 -12.09 18.12 0.32
N ASP A 94 -12.92 17.38 -0.43
CA ASP A 94 -14.29 17.05 -0.03
C ASP A 94 -14.37 15.72 0.69
N ARG A 95 -13.50 14.78 0.34
CA ARG A 95 -13.54 13.41 0.84
C ARG A 95 -12.13 12.90 1.02
N VAL A 96 -11.99 11.89 1.86
CA VAL A 96 -10.71 11.22 2.07
C VAL A 96 -10.79 9.86 1.40
N TYR A 97 -9.81 9.58 0.55
CA TYR A 97 -9.67 8.29 -0.14
C TYR A 97 -8.40 7.59 0.31
N ARG A 98 -8.43 6.28 0.20
CA ARG A 98 -7.21 5.48 0.40
C ARG A 98 -6.87 4.76 -0.89
N LEU A 99 -5.64 4.91 -1.35
CA LEU A 99 -5.09 4.15 -2.46
C LEU A 99 -4.18 3.07 -1.89
N ASN A 100 -4.55 1.82 -2.07
CA ASN A 100 -3.71 0.69 -1.68
C ASN A 100 -3.05 0.12 -2.93
N LEU A 101 -1.77 -0.16 -2.82
CA LEU A 101 -1.02 -0.80 -3.90
C LEU A 101 -0.47 -2.11 -3.36
N HIS A 102 -0.82 -3.22 -3.98
CA HIS A 102 -0.44 -4.55 -3.52
C HIS A 102 0.23 -5.32 -4.63
N LEU A 103 1.43 -5.79 -4.38
CA LEU A 103 2.16 -6.69 -5.28
C LEU A 103 2.70 -7.79 -4.39
N PHE A 104 2.15 -9.00 -4.51
CA PHE A 104 2.52 -10.07 -3.60
C PHE A 104 2.38 -11.42 -4.30
N PRO A 105 3.13 -12.43 -3.85
CA PRO A 105 3.10 -13.74 -4.50
C PRO A 105 1.86 -14.54 -4.08
N LEU A 106 1.29 -15.25 -5.06
CA LEU A 106 0.21 -16.22 -4.80
C LEU A 106 0.75 -17.64 -4.74
N SER A 107 2.01 -17.82 -5.12
CA SER A 107 2.64 -19.14 -5.10
C SER A 107 4.05 -19.01 -4.57
N LYS A 108 4.65 -20.16 -4.24
CA LYS A 108 6.03 -20.16 -3.81
C LYS A 108 6.95 -19.95 -5.00
N ALA A 109 8.15 -19.41 -4.73
CA ALA A 109 9.15 -19.24 -5.76
C ALA A 109 9.53 -20.61 -6.33
N LYS A 110 9.76 -20.65 -7.65
CA LYS A 110 10.22 -21.87 -8.32
C LYS A 110 11.66 -22.13 -7.90
N GLU A 111 11.96 -23.35 -7.45
CA GLU A 111 13.31 -23.69 -7.03
C GLU A 111 14.16 -23.98 -8.24
N GLY A 112 15.34 -23.54 -8.22
CA GLY A 112 16.27 -23.67 -9.32
C GLY A 112 16.79 -25.06 -9.50
N LYS A 113 16.52 -25.19 -9.40
CA LYS A 113 16.73 -25.88 -9.43
C LYS A 113 16.64 -26.80 -9.12
N ASP A 114 16.31 -26.76 -8.87
CA ASP A 114 15.84 -27.38 -8.30
C ASP A 114 15.33 -27.63 -8.30
N GLU A 115 15.62 -27.50 -8.63
CA GLU A 115 15.08 -27.67 -8.35
C GLU A 115 14.46 -28.07 -8.31
N ASN A 116 14.70 -28.48 -8.53
CA ASN A 116 14.07 -28.86 -8.18
C ASN A 116 13.47 -29.17 -7.99
N GLN A 117 13.70 -29.19 -8.32
CA GLN A 117 13.18 -29.38 -7.94
C GLN A 117 12.69 -29.50 -7.84
N GLY A 118 12.85 -29.46 -8.26
CA GLY A 118 12.46 -29.55 -7.97
C GLY A 118 12.40 -29.62 -7.87
#